data_15997ae6f6edbbc830884bb0afe14d19
#
_entry.id   15997ae6f6edbbc830884bb0afe14d19
#
_cell.length_a   1.000
_cell.length_b   1.000
_cell.length_c   1.000
_cell.angle_alpha   90.00
_cell.angle_beta   90.00
_cell.angle_gamma   90.00
#
_symmetry.space_group_name_H-M   'P 1'
#
loop_
_entity.id
_entity.type
_entity.pdbx_description
1 polymer ?
#
loop_
_entity_poly.entity_id
_entity_poly.type
_entity_poly.pdbx_seq_one_letter_code
_entity_poly.pdbx_strand_id
1 'polypeptide(L)'
;MQLNVGDSVGGIYKKSKNGEDFWELIEDKINKITITKKYGRRYFTKSRFNPLDADDVDSNTDMMEDAIGKGYIITREVFGLNDKTRPFAENWVKWANENKDRAVSVLD
;
A
#
# COMPACT_ATOMS: atom_id res chain seq x y z
N MET A 1 12.38 -2.70 6.37
CA MET A 1 12.97 -2.70 5.01
C MET A 1 12.99 -1.28 4.48
N GLN A 2 14.13 -0.80 3.99
CA GLN A 2 14.22 0.54 3.40
C GLN A 2 14.05 0.47 1.89
N LEU A 3 13.31 1.44 1.35
CA LEU A 3 13.07 1.56 -0.08
C LEU A 3 14.00 2.62 -0.69
N ASN A 4 14.14 2.57 -2.00
CA ASN A 4 15.00 3.46 -2.78
C ASN A 4 14.20 4.23 -3.81
N VAL A 5 14.79 5.30 -4.34
CA VAL A 5 14.21 6.01 -5.50
C VAL A 5 14.04 5.01 -6.64
N GLY A 6 12.87 5.05 -7.28
CA GLY A 6 12.48 4.10 -8.32
C GLY A 6 11.66 2.93 -7.83
N ASP A 7 11.65 2.66 -6.52
CA ASP A 7 10.82 1.59 -5.97
C ASP A 7 9.34 1.99 -6.01
N SER A 8 8.49 0.99 -6.22
CA SER A 8 7.05 1.17 -6.23
C SER A 8 6.48 1.05 -4.83
N VAL A 9 5.48 1.88 -4.55
CA VAL A 9 4.67 1.82 -3.34
C VAL A 9 3.21 1.77 -3.75
N GLY A 10 2.35 1.30 -2.89
CA GLY A 10 0.94 1.26 -3.19
C GLY A 10 0.10 1.12 -1.95
N GLY A 11 -1.20 1.28 -2.15
CA GLY A 11 -2.19 1.07 -1.11
C GLY A 11 -3.46 0.51 -1.72
N ILE A 12 -4.22 -0.21 -0.92
CA ILE A 12 -5.48 -0.83 -1.32
C ILE A 12 -6.60 0.00 -0.74
N TYR A 13 -7.48 0.50 -1.61
CA TYR A 13 -8.56 1.41 -1.21
C TYR A 13 -9.90 0.92 -1.75
N LYS A 14 -10.95 1.13 -0.94
CA LYS A 14 -12.32 0.91 -1.37
C LYS A 14 -12.84 2.21 -1.96
N LYS A 15 -13.31 2.16 -3.19
CA LYS A 15 -13.85 3.31 -3.92
C LYS A 15 -15.28 3.04 -4.33
N SER A 16 -16.01 4.12 -4.63
CA SER A 16 -17.38 4.03 -5.12
C SER A 16 -17.48 4.76 -6.45
N LYS A 17 -18.14 4.13 -7.42
CA LYS A 17 -18.41 4.71 -8.72
C LYS A 17 -19.79 4.29 -9.18
N ASN A 18 -20.66 5.27 -9.52
CA ASN A 18 -22.04 5.02 -9.96
C ASN A 18 -22.84 4.16 -8.97
N GLY A 19 -22.59 4.35 -7.67
CA GLY A 19 -23.29 3.62 -6.62
C GLY A 19 -22.74 2.24 -6.34
N GLU A 20 -21.69 1.81 -7.05
CA GLU A 20 -21.04 0.53 -6.81
C GLU A 20 -19.69 0.71 -6.13
N ASP A 21 -19.46 -0.06 -5.08
CA ASP A 21 -18.17 -0.10 -4.40
C ASP A 21 -17.25 -1.09 -5.09
N PHE A 22 -15.95 -0.73 -5.14
CA PHE A 22 -14.92 -1.63 -5.65
C PHE A 22 -13.60 -1.36 -4.93
N TRP A 23 -12.76 -2.38 -4.91
CA TRP A 23 -11.41 -2.30 -4.35
C TRP A 23 -10.41 -2.02 -5.45
N GLU A 24 -9.41 -1.20 -5.14
CA GLU A 24 -8.38 -0.83 -6.11
C GLU A 24 -7.02 -0.76 -5.43
N LEU A 25 -6.00 -1.30 -6.09
CA LEU A 25 -4.60 -1.09 -5.71
C LEU A 25 -4.10 0.14 -6.46
N ILE A 26 -3.76 1.18 -5.72
CA ILE A 26 -3.23 2.42 -6.28
C ILE A 26 -1.72 2.40 -6.10
N GLU A 27 -1.02 2.42 -7.22
CA GLU A 27 0.44 2.33 -7.29
C GLU A 27 1.06 3.69 -7.57
N ASP A 28 2.24 3.93 -6.98
CA ASP A 28 3.03 5.11 -7.22
C ASP A 28 4.51 4.75 -7.14
N LYS A 29 5.39 5.65 -7.56
CA LYS A 29 6.84 5.46 -7.50
C LYS A 29 7.51 6.52 -6.65
N ILE A 30 8.49 6.10 -5.86
CA ILE A 30 9.34 7.01 -5.10
C ILE A 30 10.25 7.73 -6.10
N ASN A 31 10.17 9.06 -6.14
CA ASN A 31 11.01 9.87 -7.01
C ASN A 31 12.06 10.67 -6.24
N LYS A 32 11.95 10.76 -4.93
CA LYS A 32 12.88 11.51 -4.09
C LYS A 32 12.81 11.00 -2.66
N ILE A 33 13.94 10.98 -1.98
CA ILE A 33 14.04 10.64 -0.57
C ILE A 33 14.77 11.77 0.14
N THR A 34 14.22 12.26 1.24
CA THR A 34 14.87 13.26 2.09
C THR A 34 15.09 12.68 3.48
N ILE A 35 16.16 13.13 4.12
CA ILE A 35 16.45 12.81 5.51
C ILE A 35 16.73 14.14 6.21
N THR A 36 15.88 14.51 7.15
CA THR A 36 16.03 15.75 7.90
C THR A 36 15.94 15.49 9.39
N LYS A 37 16.53 16.39 10.16
CA LYS A 37 16.46 16.33 11.63
C LYS A 37 15.05 16.43 12.14
N LYS A 38 14.23 17.27 11.49
CA LYS A 38 12.85 17.56 11.93
C LYS A 38 11.89 16.44 11.60
N TYR A 39 12.01 15.86 10.40
CA TYR A 39 11.01 14.91 9.88
C TYR A 39 11.54 13.51 9.67
N GLY A 40 12.85 13.27 9.89
CA GLY A 40 13.45 11.98 9.60
C GLY A 40 13.48 11.69 8.10
N ARG A 41 13.35 10.42 7.77
CA ARG A 41 13.36 9.94 6.39
C ARG A 41 11.96 10.00 5.81
N ARG A 42 11.82 10.59 4.62
CA ARG A 42 10.53 10.69 3.93
C ARG A 42 10.64 10.29 2.47
N TYR A 43 9.61 9.64 1.97
CA TYR A 43 9.48 9.24 0.57
C TYR A 43 8.55 10.21 -0.16
N PHE A 44 9.04 10.80 -1.25
CA PHE A 44 8.24 11.63 -2.14
C PHE A 44 7.86 10.80 -3.35
N THR A 45 6.60 10.89 -3.75
CA THR A 45 6.07 10.15 -4.89
C THR A 45 5.47 11.13 -5.90
N LYS A 46 5.39 10.70 -7.15
CA LYS A 46 4.96 11.57 -8.25
C LYS A 46 3.52 12.05 -8.09
N SER A 47 2.63 11.19 -7.60
CA SER A 47 1.20 11.49 -7.57
C SER A 47 0.72 12.09 -6.26
N ARG A 48 1.55 12.12 -5.23
CA ARG A 48 1.16 12.61 -3.90
C ARG A 48 1.73 14.00 -3.64
N PHE A 49 0.86 14.89 -3.19
CA PHE A 49 1.28 16.23 -2.80
C PHE A 49 2.14 16.20 -1.52
N ASN A 50 1.73 15.41 -0.54
CA ASN A 50 2.45 15.29 0.73
C ASN A 50 3.39 14.08 0.72
N PRO A 51 4.60 14.20 1.29
CA PRO A 51 5.49 13.06 1.40
C PRO A 51 4.98 12.02 2.39
N LEU A 52 5.46 10.80 2.23
CA LEU A 52 5.16 9.68 3.09
C LEU A 52 6.26 9.54 4.15
N ASP A 53 5.87 9.22 5.38
CA ASP A 53 6.83 8.86 6.41
C ASP A 53 7.44 7.50 6.06
N ALA A 54 8.76 7.47 5.88
CA ALA A 54 9.44 6.26 5.43
C ALA A 54 9.34 5.12 6.44
N ASP A 55 9.38 5.44 7.74
CA ASP A 55 9.27 4.41 8.78
C ASP A 55 7.92 3.73 8.75
N ASP A 56 6.84 4.48 8.51
CA ASP A 56 5.49 3.92 8.37
C ASP A 56 5.40 3.01 7.14
N VAL A 57 5.91 3.48 6.00
CA VAL A 57 5.89 2.68 4.76
C VAL A 57 6.70 1.41 4.91
N ASP A 58 7.89 1.51 5.50
CA ASP A 58 8.77 0.37 5.71
C ASP A 58 8.12 -0.65 6.66
N SER A 59 7.53 -0.18 7.75
CA SER A 59 6.82 -1.03 8.70
C SER A 59 5.62 -1.71 8.06
N ASN A 60 4.83 -0.96 7.29
CA ASN A 60 3.67 -1.51 6.57
C ASN A 60 4.10 -2.57 5.56
N THR A 61 5.25 -2.37 4.90
CA THR A 61 5.79 -3.35 3.95
C THR A 61 6.12 -4.66 4.65
N ASP A 62 6.79 -4.58 5.80
CA ASP A 62 7.14 -5.76 6.59
C ASP A 62 5.88 -6.47 7.09
N MET A 63 4.87 -5.72 7.53
CA MET A 63 3.59 -6.28 7.96
C MET A 63 2.87 -6.99 6.81
N MET A 64 2.90 -6.42 5.60
CA MET A 64 2.28 -7.05 4.42
C MET A 64 3.00 -8.34 4.04
N GLU A 65 4.33 -8.36 4.08
CA GLU A 65 5.08 -9.58 3.82
C GLU A 65 4.76 -10.66 4.86
N ASP A 66 4.63 -10.27 6.12
CA ASP A 66 4.28 -11.19 7.20
C ASP A 66 2.84 -11.70 7.08
N ALA A 67 1.94 -10.91 6.49
CA ALA A 67 0.55 -11.28 6.32
C ALA A 67 0.32 -12.31 5.20
N ILE A 68 1.29 -12.49 4.30
CA ILE A 68 1.17 -13.45 3.19
C ILE A 68 0.94 -14.86 3.75
N GLY A 69 -0.17 -15.48 3.32
CA GLY A 69 -0.54 -16.82 3.78
C GLY A 69 -1.26 -16.86 5.12
N LYS A 70 -1.45 -15.72 5.80
CA LYS A 70 -2.08 -15.68 7.12
C LYS A 70 -3.56 -15.28 7.09
N GLY A 71 -4.13 -15.03 5.92
CA GLY A 71 -5.56 -14.78 5.76
C GLY A 71 -6.03 -13.38 6.09
N TYR A 72 -5.14 -12.41 6.20
CA TYR A 72 -5.49 -11.01 6.39
C TYR A 72 -4.69 -10.11 5.46
N ILE A 73 -5.15 -8.87 5.31
CA ILE A 73 -4.48 -7.84 4.53
C ILE A 73 -4.67 -6.49 5.20
N ILE A 74 -3.77 -5.56 4.90
CA ILE A 74 -3.84 -4.19 5.39
C ILE A 74 -4.32 -3.31 4.24
N THR A 75 -5.35 -2.51 4.48
CA THR A 75 -5.87 -1.55 3.49
C THR A 75 -5.71 -0.13 4.01
N ARG A 76 -5.75 0.83 3.09
CA ARG A 76 -5.63 2.28 3.34
C ARG A 76 -4.25 2.74 3.80
N GLU A 77 -3.32 1.82 4.02
CA GLU A 77 -1.95 2.15 4.37
C GLU A 77 -1.06 1.94 3.15
N VAL A 78 -0.02 2.77 3.01
CA VAL A 78 0.92 2.65 1.90
C VAL A 78 2.04 1.70 2.29
N PHE A 79 2.36 0.78 1.41
CA PHE A 79 3.43 -0.21 1.60
C PHE A 79 4.23 -0.37 0.30
N GLY A 80 5.45 -0.91 0.40
CA GLY A 80 6.27 -1.20 -0.76
C GLY A 80 5.69 -2.33 -1.60
N LEU A 81 5.66 -2.13 -2.92
CA LEU A 81 5.25 -3.15 -3.88
C LEU A 81 6.51 -3.82 -4.41
N ASN A 82 6.73 -5.06 -4.00
CA ASN A 82 7.88 -5.88 -4.41
C ASN A 82 7.39 -7.22 -4.96
N ASP A 83 8.32 -8.13 -5.24
CA ASP A 83 8.00 -9.44 -5.81
C ASP A 83 7.10 -10.29 -4.92
N LYS A 84 7.03 -9.99 -3.62
CA LYS A 84 6.17 -10.70 -2.66
C LYS A 84 4.84 -9.99 -2.44
N THR A 85 4.88 -8.68 -2.15
CA THR A 85 3.68 -7.94 -1.79
C THR A 85 2.79 -7.61 -2.99
N ARG A 86 3.37 -7.38 -4.17
CA ARG A 86 2.58 -7.06 -5.37
C ARG A 86 1.61 -8.18 -5.75
N PRO A 87 2.06 -9.43 -5.94
CA PRO A 87 1.13 -10.52 -6.28
C PRO A 87 0.07 -10.72 -5.20
N PHE A 88 0.48 -10.63 -3.94
CA PHE A 88 -0.44 -10.78 -2.82
C PHE A 88 -1.54 -9.71 -2.84
N ALA A 89 -1.16 -8.44 -3.02
CA ALA A 89 -2.11 -7.33 -3.07
C ALA A 89 -3.04 -7.42 -4.28
N GLU A 90 -2.49 -7.71 -5.47
CA GLU A 90 -3.28 -7.85 -6.70
C GLU A 90 -4.28 -9.00 -6.60
N ASN A 91 -3.86 -10.14 -6.08
CA ASN A 91 -4.73 -11.30 -5.89
C ASN A 91 -5.84 -11.01 -4.88
N TRP A 92 -5.53 -10.32 -3.79
CA TRP A 92 -6.54 -9.95 -2.82
C TRP A 92 -7.57 -8.97 -3.41
N VAL A 93 -7.12 -7.98 -4.18
CA VAL A 93 -8.03 -7.01 -4.83
C VAL A 93 -8.98 -7.73 -5.79
N LYS A 94 -8.46 -8.66 -6.58
CA LYS A 94 -9.29 -9.48 -7.48
C LYS A 94 -10.33 -10.27 -6.70
N TRP A 95 -9.90 -10.97 -5.67
CA TRP A 95 -10.80 -11.75 -4.82
C TRP A 95 -11.86 -10.86 -4.16
N ALA A 96 -11.45 -9.70 -3.64
CA ALA A 96 -12.34 -8.79 -2.94
C ALA A 96 -13.43 -8.24 -3.86
N ASN A 97 -13.08 -7.94 -5.12
CA ASN A 97 -14.06 -7.46 -6.10
C ASN A 97 -15.04 -8.55 -6.53
N GLU A 98 -14.63 -9.81 -6.45
CA GLU A 98 -15.50 -10.96 -6.73
C GLU A 98 -16.34 -11.36 -5.50
N ASN A 99 -15.96 -10.92 -4.31
CA ASN A 99 -16.58 -11.30 -3.04
C ASN A 99 -16.83 -10.06 -2.15
N LYS A 100 -17.43 -9.03 -2.71
CA LYS A 100 -17.56 -7.72 -2.06
C LYS A 100 -18.24 -7.75 -0.70
N ASP A 101 -19.20 -8.66 -0.52
CA ASP A 101 -19.93 -8.84 0.73
C ASP A 101 -19.09 -9.49 1.84
N ARG A 102 -17.99 -10.13 1.48
CA ARG A 102 -17.09 -10.82 2.42
C ARG A 102 -15.73 -10.16 2.56
N ALA A 103 -15.41 -9.20 1.70
CA ALA A 103 -14.12 -8.53 1.71
C ALA A 103 -14.09 -7.48 2.80
N VAL A 104 -13.31 -7.73 3.84
CA VAL A 104 -13.11 -6.79 4.95
C VAL A 104 -11.62 -6.62 5.21
N SER A 105 -11.23 -5.46 5.69
CA SER A 105 -9.86 -5.14 6.07
C SER A 105 -9.71 -5.22 7.59
N VAL A 106 -8.50 -5.49 8.03
CA VAL A 106 -8.13 -5.44 9.45
C VAL A 106 -8.40 -4.05 10.04
N LEU A 107 -8.31 -3.00 9.18
CA LEU A 107 -8.49 -1.61 9.61
C LEU A 107 -9.92 -1.10 9.49
N ASP A 108 -10.82 -1.87 8.94
CA ASP A 108 -12.22 -1.46 8.76
C ASP A 108 -13.08 -1.69 10.00
#